data_7f197f80d87c01efec197510bc032c0b
#
_entry.id   7f197f80d87c01efec197510bc032c0b
#
_cell.length_a   1.000
_cell.length_b   1.000
_cell.length_c   1.000
_cell.angle_alpha   90.00
_cell.angle_beta   90.00
_cell.angle_gamma   90.00
#
_symmetry.space_group_name_H-M   'P 1'
#
loop_
_entity.id
_entity.type
_entity.pdbx_description
1 polymer ?
#
loop_
_entity_poly.entity_id
_entity_poly.type
_entity_poly.pdbx_seq_one_letter_code
_entity_poly.pdbx_strand_id
1 'polypeptide(L)'
;MKASYTRSGEAAKASVRYIENRPGRDGKSIHRTLFNTDGKIERDQAYQMIDESQKGGYFFRLVVSPDPQKEDGGRDLSIREIAEKTMQALEDKFKQHLQWVGAIHADHAPHRHVHLVAILPGKLNVQDFAILRATATSLALEQRRQLDLIKEARERGEEGRAW
;
A
#
# COMPACT_ATOMS: atom_id res chain seq x y z
N MET A 1 -5.95 7.01 5.69
CA MET A 1 -5.93 6.82 4.21
C MET A 1 -6.24 8.13 3.52
N LYS A 2 -5.45 8.48 2.53
CA LYS A 2 -5.69 9.65 1.66
C LYS A 2 -5.94 9.16 0.24
N ALA A 3 -6.76 9.87 -0.52
CA ALA A 3 -7.07 9.48 -1.88
C ALA A 3 -7.36 10.69 -2.77
N SER A 4 -6.95 10.57 -4.02
CA SER A 4 -7.31 11.49 -5.10
C SER A 4 -7.38 10.72 -6.40
N TYR A 5 -7.98 11.28 -7.43
CA TYR A 5 -8.02 10.61 -8.72
C TYR A 5 -7.82 11.59 -9.88
N THR A 6 -7.40 11.04 -11.00
CA THR A 6 -7.32 11.72 -12.29
C THR A 6 -7.85 10.80 -13.39
N ARG A 7 -8.26 11.37 -14.50
CA ARG A 7 -8.59 10.62 -15.71
C ARG A 7 -7.51 10.73 -16.78
N SER A 8 -6.44 11.46 -16.48
CA SER A 8 -5.31 11.65 -17.38
C SER A 8 -4.27 10.56 -17.19
N GLY A 9 -3.96 9.82 -18.26
CA GLY A 9 -2.88 8.84 -18.25
C GLY A 9 -1.51 9.47 -17.99
N GLU A 10 -1.27 10.66 -18.50
CA GLU A 10 -0.01 11.38 -18.24
C GLU A 10 0.15 11.76 -16.77
N ALA A 11 -0.94 12.20 -16.12
CA ALA A 11 -0.92 12.50 -14.69
C ALA A 11 -0.73 11.22 -13.86
N ALA A 12 -1.32 10.11 -14.29
CA ALA A 12 -1.11 8.81 -13.64
C ALA A 12 0.35 8.34 -13.75
N LYS A 13 0.97 8.49 -14.92
CA LYS A 13 2.40 8.18 -15.10
C LYS A 13 3.29 9.06 -14.25
N ALA A 14 2.96 10.36 -14.15
CA ALA A 14 3.67 11.26 -13.25
C ALA A 14 3.56 10.82 -11.78
N SER A 15 2.40 10.30 -11.38
CA SER A 15 2.23 9.73 -10.04
C SER A 15 3.11 8.50 -9.82
N VAL A 16 3.23 7.62 -10.82
CA VAL A 16 4.15 6.46 -10.74
C VAL A 16 5.59 6.93 -10.54
N ARG A 17 6.06 7.90 -11.33
CA ARG A 17 7.41 8.47 -11.15
C ARG A 17 7.60 9.05 -9.76
N TYR A 18 6.60 9.76 -9.25
CA TYR A 18 6.66 10.36 -7.92
C TYR A 18 6.81 9.31 -6.82
N ILE A 19 5.98 8.27 -6.83
CA ILE A 19 6.03 7.25 -5.78
C ILE A 19 7.34 6.44 -5.84
N GLU A 20 7.91 6.26 -7.02
CA GLU A 20 9.19 5.57 -7.19
C GLU A 20 10.37 6.41 -6.70
N ASN A 21 10.38 7.70 -7.01
CA ASN A 21 11.58 8.55 -6.89
C ASN A 21 11.43 9.74 -5.93
N ARG A 22 10.40 9.77 -5.11
CA ARG A 22 10.23 10.89 -4.16
C ARG A 22 11.50 11.10 -3.33
N PRO A 23 12.02 12.34 -3.24
CA PRO A 23 13.20 12.64 -2.42
C PRO A 23 13.00 12.29 -0.95
N GLY A 24 14.08 11.84 -0.29
CA GLY A 24 14.12 11.63 1.15
C GLY A 24 14.22 12.93 1.92
N ARG A 25 14.37 12.84 3.24
CA ARG A 25 14.49 14.00 4.15
C ARG A 25 15.66 14.92 3.81
N ASP A 26 16.75 14.37 3.27
CA ASP A 26 17.94 15.10 2.87
C ASP A 26 17.81 15.78 1.49
N GLY A 27 16.66 15.66 0.84
CA GLY A 27 16.39 16.20 -0.48
C GLY A 27 16.98 15.36 -1.62
N LYS A 28 17.70 14.29 -1.33
CA LYS A 28 18.26 13.40 -2.34
C LYS A 28 17.20 12.45 -2.89
N SER A 29 17.27 12.19 -4.19
CA SER A 29 16.39 11.23 -4.84
C SER A 29 16.61 9.83 -4.27
N ILE A 30 15.52 9.14 -3.96
CA ILE A 30 15.53 7.75 -3.50
C ILE A 30 14.75 6.93 -4.52
N HIS A 31 15.38 5.88 -5.03
CA HIS A 31 14.71 4.91 -5.89
C HIS A 31 14.05 3.83 -5.04
N ARG A 32 12.73 3.66 -5.16
CA ARG A 32 11.96 2.63 -4.47
C ARG A 32 11.52 1.57 -5.46
N THR A 33 11.41 0.34 -4.98
CA THR A 33 10.90 -0.76 -5.78
C THR A 33 9.40 -0.61 -5.99
N LEU A 34 8.97 -0.64 -7.25
CA LEU A 34 7.56 -0.75 -7.60
C LEU A 34 7.12 -2.19 -7.50
N PHE A 35 5.92 -2.43 -7.01
CA PHE A 35 5.38 -3.78 -6.88
C PHE A 35 3.88 -3.82 -7.15
N ASN A 36 3.38 -5.00 -7.45
CA ASN A 36 1.95 -5.33 -7.49
C ASN A 36 1.74 -6.73 -6.90
N THR A 37 0.58 -7.34 -7.13
CA THR A 37 0.27 -8.67 -6.63
C THR A 37 1.27 -9.73 -7.10
N ASP A 38 1.81 -9.59 -8.30
CA ASP A 38 2.74 -10.57 -8.89
C ASP A 38 4.20 -10.37 -8.44
N GLY A 39 4.49 -9.30 -7.72
CA GLY A 39 5.82 -9.00 -7.20
C GLY A 39 6.37 -7.68 -7.74
N LYS A 40 7.70 -7.60 -7.87
CA LYS A 40 8.38 -6.43 -8.40
C LYS A 40 7.98 -6.20 -9.86
N ILE A 41 7.71 -4.94 -10.20
CA ILE A 41 7.49 -4.52 -11.59
C ILE A 41 8.39 -3.34 -11.95
N GLU A 42 8.64 -3.17 -13.23
CA GLU A 42 9.39 -2.04 -13.74
C GLU A 42 8.45 -0.88 -14.11
N ARG A 43 9.00 0.34 -14.14
CA ARG A 43 8.23 1.54 -14.50
C ARG A 43 7.55 1.40 -15.86
N ASP A 44 8.23 0.82 -16.84
CA ASP A 44 7.68 0.64 -18.18
C ASP A 44 6.44 -0.26 -18.17
N GLN A 45 6.44 -1.28 -17.32
CA GLN A 45 5.28 -2.16 -17.15
C GLN A 45 4.09 -1.40 -16.53
N ALA A 46 4.34 -0.53 -15.55
CA ALA A 46 3.32 0.33 -14.96
C ALA A 46 2.75 1.31 -16.00
N TYR A 47 3.60 1.89 -16.83
CA TYR A 47 3.18 2.78 -17.92
C TYR A 47 2.32 2.03 -18.94
N GLN A 48 2.70 0.81 -19.29
CA GLN A 48 1.92 -0.02 -20.20
C GLN A 48 0.52 -0.32 -19.65
N MET A 49 0.41 -0.62 -18.37
CA MET A 49 -0.89 -0.80 -17.71
C MET A 49 -1.78 0.43 -17.85
N ILE A 50 -1.19 1.62 -17.66
CA ILE A 50 -1.90 2.89 -17.80
C ILE A 50 -2.36 3.11 -19.24
N ASP A 51 -1.46 2.89 -20.21
CA ASP A 51 -1.76 3.08 -21.63
C ASP A 51 -2.83 2.13 -22.12
N GLU A 52 -2.82 0.89 -21.68
CA GLU A 52 -3.80 -0.12 -22.08
C GLU A 52 -5.20 0.10 -21.49
N SER A 53 -5.32 0.85 -20.41
CA SER A 53 -6.57 1.11 -19.70
C SER A 53 -7.34 2.34 -20.22
N GLN A 54 -7.01 2.85 -21.38
CA GLN A 54 -7.26 4.22 -21.84
C GLN A 54 -8.71 4.70 -21.92
N LYS A 55 -9.73 3.85 -21.91
CA LYS A 55 -11.10 4.34 -22.10
C LYS A 55 -11.96 4.10 -20.87
N GLY A 56 -12.34 5.19 -20.20
CA GLY A 56 -13.31 5.18 -19.12
C GLY A 56 -12.78 4.84 -17.73
N GLY A 57 -11.47 4.62 -17.58
CA GLY A 57 -10.85 4.33 -16.29
C GLY A 57 -10.57 5.56 -15.44
N TYR A 58 -10.52 5.35 -14.15
CA TYR A 58 -10.12 6.36 -13.15
C TYR A 58 -8.80 5.92 -12.55
N PHE A 59 -7.83 6.82 -12.52
CA PHE A 59 -6.53 6.54 -11.88
C PHE A 59 -6.56 7.12 -10.47
N PHE A 60 -6.64 6.25 -9.47
CA PHE A 60 -6.66 6.65 -8.08
C PHE A 60 -5.27 6.59 -7.47
N ARG A 61 -4.93 7.64 -6.73
CA ARG A 61 -3.77 7.67 -5.85
C ARG A 61 -4.28 7.42 -4.44
N LEU A 62 -3.81 6.35 -3.83
CA LEU A 62 -4.18 5.99 -2.47
C LEU A 62 -2.92 5.98 -1.61
N VAL A 63 -3.04 6.51 -0.39
CA VAL A 63 -1.98 6.41 0.62
C VAL A 63 -2.54 5.67 1.81
N VAL A 64 -1.96 4.51 2.11
CA VAL A 64 -2.32 3.70 3.27
C VAL A 64 -1.20 3.79 4.28
N SER A 65 -1.51 4.30 5.48
CA SER A 65 -0.54 4.55 6.53
C SER A 65 -1.04 3.93 7.83
N PRO A 66 -0.47 2.79 8.27
CA PRO A 66 -0.80 2.24 9.58
C PRO A 66 -0.44 3.21 10.71
N ASP A 67 -1.19 3.12 11.81
CA ASP A 67 -0.91 3.93 13.00
C ASP A 67 0.47 3.56 13.54
N PRO A 68 1.36 4.54 13.75
CA PRO A 68 2.73 4.26 14.18
C PRO A 68 2.84 3.82 15.64
N GLN A 69 1.79 3.95 16.43
CA GLN A 69 1.78 3.54 17.84
C GLN A 69 1.01 2.24 18.05
N LYS A 70 -0.22 2.17 17.54
CA LYS A 70 -1.13 1.04 17.79
C LYS A 70 -0.91 -0.13 16.83
N GLU A 71 -0.40 0.13 15.64
CA GLU A 71 -0.30 -0.86 14.56
C GLU A 71 1.15 -1.17 14.22
N ASP A 72 1.89 -0.20 13.71
CA ASP A 72 3.27 -0.39 13.23
C ASP A 72 4.32 0.16 14.23
N GLY A 73 4.06 0.04 15.53
CA GLY A 73 4.97 0.55 16.58
C GLY A 73 6.38 -0.02 16.51
N GLY A 74 6.52 -1.28 16.14
CA GLY A 74 7.80 -1.95 15.94
C GLY A 74 8.37 -1.82 14.53
N ARG A 75 7.69 -1.14 13.61
CA ARG A 75 8.04 -1.03 12.18
C ARG A 75 8.21 -2.41 11.54
N ASP A 76 7.41 -3.37 11.94
CA ASP A 76 7.54 -4.78 11.58
C ASP A 76 6.30 -5.37 10.88
N LEU A 77 5.27 -4.57 10.63
CA LEU A 77 4.11 -5.00 9.85
C LEU A 77 4.50 -5.24 8.38
N SER A 78 3.84 -6.18 7.74
CA SER A 78 3.92 -6.34 6.29
C SER A 78 3.03 -5.29 5.61
N ILE A 79 3.61 -4.14 5.29
CA ILE A 79 2.91 -3.05 4.58
C ILE A 79 2.45 -3.54 3.20
N ARG A 80 3.26 -4.38 2.55
CA ARG A 80 2.93 -4.97 1.25
C ARG A 80 1.66 -5.82 1.32
N GLU A 81 1.52 -6.67 2.34
CA GLU A 81 0.33 -7.49 2.51
C GLU A 81 -0.91 -6.63 2.76
N ILE A 82 -0.78 -5.56 3.55
CA ILE A 82 -1.87 -4.61 3.77
C ILE A 82 -2.31 -3.97 2.45
N ALA A 83 -1.36 -3.56 1.61
CA ALA A 83 -1.64 -3.01 0.30
C ALA A 83 -2.36 -4.02 -0.61
N GLU A 84 -1.84 -5.24 -0.69
CA GLU A 84 -2.41 -6.30 -1.54
C GLU A 84 -3.85 -6.63 -1.14
N LYS A 85 -4.11 -6.79 0.15
CA LYS A 85 -5.45 -7.09 0.66
C LYS A 85 -6.42 -5.92 0.56
N THR A 86 -5.92 -4.69 0.68
CA THR A 86 -6.73 -3.50 0.44
C THR A 86 -7.18 -3.45 -1.02
N MET A 87 -6.27 -3.75 -1.95
CA MET A 87 -6.61 -3.84 -3.38
C MET A 87 -7.56 -4.99 -3.66
N GLN A 88 -7.43 -6.12 -2.97
CA GLN A 88 -8.37 -7.23 -3.09
C GLN A 88 -9.79 -6.82 -2.66
N ALA A 89 -9.93 -6.01 -1.63
CA ALA A 89 -11.22 -5.48 -1.22
C ALA A 89 -11.87 -4.61 -2.32
N LEU A 90 -11.06 -3.84 -3.07
CA LEU A 90 -11.53 -3.12 -4.24
C LEU A 90 -11.94 -4.04 -5.38
N GLU A 91 -11.19 -5.11 -5.62
CA GLU A 91 -11.55 -6.13 -6.61
C GLU A 91 -12.90 -6.76 -6.27
N ASP A 92 -13.15 -7.06 -4.99
CA ASP A 92 -14.42 -7.59 -4.52
C ASP A 92 -15.57 -6.61 -4.77
N LYS A 93 -15.34 -5.32 -4.53
CA LYS A 93 -16.34 -4.29 -4.80
C LYS A 93 -16.69 -4.18 -6.28
N PHE A 94 -15.70 -4.12 -7.14
CA PHE A 94 -15.90 -3.96 -8.59
C PHE A 94 -16.16 -5.29 -9.33
N LYS A 95 -15.99 -6.41 -8.64
CA LYS A 95 -16.18 -7.77 -9.17
C LYS A 95 -15.34 -8.04 -10.41
N GLN A 96 -14.10 -7.55 -10.39
CA GLN A 96 -13.13 -7.78 -11.47
C GLN A 96 -11.72 -7.60 -10.95
N HIS A 97 -10.76 -8.18 -11.67
CA HIS A 97 -9.35 -7.95 -11.42
C HIS A 97 -8.99 -6.49 -11.72
N LEU A 98 -8.24 -5.87 -10.82
CA LEU A 98 -7.80 -4.49 -10.96
C LEU A 98 -6.29 -4.43 -11.10
N GLN A 99 -5.82 -3.55 -11.96
CA GLN A 99 -4.40 -3.28 -12.12
C GLN A 99 -3.98 -2.13 -11.19
N TRP A 100 -2.84 -2.30 -10.57
CA TRP A 100 -2.31 -1.31 -9.64
C TRP A 100 -0.81 -1.48 -9.48
N VAL A 101 -0.17 -0.43 -9.01
CA VAL A 101 1.25 -0.43 -8.64
C VAL A 101 1.41 0.30 -7.33
N GLY A 102 2.33 -0.17 -6.50
CA GLY A 102 2.61 0.43 -5.20
C GLY A 102 4.08 0.62 -4.96
N ALA A 103 4.40 1.50 -4.01
CA ALA A 103 5.74 1.68 -3.48
C ALA A 103 5.65 2.01 -1.99
N ILE A 104 6.51 1.37 -1.21
CA ILE A 104 6.57 1.59 0.24
C ILE A 104 7.53 2.74 0.52
N HIS A 105 7.06 3.72 1.30
CA HIS A 105 7.85 4.84 1.78
C HIS A 105 8.13 4.64 3.28
N ALA A 106 9.39 4.47 3.64
CA ALA A 106 9.82 4.20 5.01
C ALA A 106 10.78 5.28 5.56
N ASP A 107 11.21 6.19 4.72
CA ASP A 107 12.34 7.10 4.95
C ASP A 107 11.95 8.57 5.13
N HIS A 108 10.72 8.93 4.79
CA HIS A 108 10.29 10.34 4.68
C HIS A 108 9.43 10.82 5.85
N ALA A 109 8.77 9.93 6.55
CA ALA A 109 7.87 10.24 7.65
C ALA A 109 8.25 9.43 8.90
N PRO A 110 7.82 9.84 10.10
CA PRO A 110 8.05 9.05 11.30
C PRO A 110 7.38 7.68 11.25
N HIS A 111 6.45 7.47 10.33
CA HIS A 111 5.73 6.22 10.12
C HIS A 111 5.85 5.77 8.67
N ARG A 112 5.81 4.46 8.48
CA ARG A 112 5.83 3.87 7.15
C ARG A 112 4.45 3.96 6.50
N HIS A 113 4.43 4.08 5.19
CA HIS A 113 3.19 4.11 4.42
C HIS A 113 3.43 3.55 3.01
N VAL A 114 2.35 3.18 2.36
CA VAL A 114 2.40 2.74 0.96
C VAL A 114 1.59 3.70 0.10
N HIS A 115 2.18 4.08 -1.02
CA HIS A 115 1.49 4.80 -2.09
C HIS A 115 1.05 3.80 -3.14
N LEU A 116 -0.20 3.90 -3.57
CA LEU A 116 -0.77 3.06 -4.62
C LEU A 116 -1.30 3.93 -5.75
N VAL A 117 -1.05 3.49 -6.97
CA VAL A 117 -1.73 3.99 -8.17
C VAL A 117 -2.57 2.85 -8.70
N ALA A 118 -3.88 3.00 -8.64
CA ALA A 118 -4.84 1.96 -8.99
C ALA A 118 -5.71 2.41 -10.15
N ILE A 119 -5.97 1.51 -11.08
CA ILE A 119 -6.83 1.75 -12.22
C ILE A 119 -8.21 1.17 -11.92
N LEU A 120 -9.19 2.04 -11.70
CA LEU A 120 -10.53 1.64 -11.28
C LEU A 120 -11.55 1.93 -12.40
N PRO A 121 -12.59 1.07 -12.53
CA PRO A 121 -13.63 1.28 -13.52
C PRO A 121 -14.64 2.36 -13.14
N GLY A 122 -14.60 2.87 -11.92
CA GLY A 122 -15.53 3.87 -11.42
C GLY A 122 -14.97 4.66 -10.27
N LYS A 123 -15.75 5.64 -9.81
CA LYS A 123 -15.40 6.47 -8.66
C LYS A 123 -15.64 5.74 -7.35
N LEU A 124 -14.93 6.14 -6.32
CA LEU A 124 -15.15 5.73 -4.95
C LEU A 124 -15.92 6.82 -4.20
N ASN A 125 -16.93 6.44 -3.45
CA ASN A 125 -17.68 7.36 -2.61
C ASN A 125 -17.14 7.36 -1.17
N VAL A 126 -17.71 8.21 -0.31
CA VAL A 126 -17.28 8.33 1.10
C VAL A 126 -17.40 7.00 1.84
N GLN A 127 -18.45 6.23 1.57
CA GLN A 127 -18.68 4.94 2.21
C GLN A 127 -17.65 3.89 1.75
N ASP A 128 -17.28 3.90 0.47
CA ASP A 128 -16.22 3.04 -0.05
C ASP A 128 -14.90 3.29 0.69
N PHE A 129 -14.53 4.55 0.89
CA PHE A 129 -13.32 4.91 1.63
C PHE A 129 -13.40 4.49 3.10
N ALA A 130 -14.58 4.58 3.72
CA ALA A 130 -14.77 4.10 5.10
C ALA A 130 -14.52 2.59 5.19
N ILE A 131 -15.02 1.82 4.22
CA ILE A 131 -14.79 0.37 4.16
C ILE A 131 -13.32 0.05 3.94
N LEU A 132 -12.66 0.76 3.03
CA LEU A 132 -11.23 0.55 2.76
C LEU A 132 -10.36 0.87 3.99
N ARG A 133 -10.65 1.98 4.68
CA ARG A 133 -9.94 2.33 5.91
C ARG A 133 -10.15 1.26 6.98
N ALA A 134 -11.37 0.80 7.18
CA ALA A 134 -11.68 -0.24 8.13
C ALA A 134 -10.95 -1.55 7.80
N THR A 135 -10.92 -1.93 6.53
CA THR A 135 -10.19 -3.11 6.05
C THR A 135 -8.70 -3.00 6.34
N ALA A 136 -8.07 -1.89 5.98
CA ALA A 136 -6.64 -1.67 6.22
C ALA A 136 -6.30 -1.66 7.71
N THR A 137 -7.12 -1.02 8.53
CA THR A 137 -6.94 -0.98 9.98
C THR A 137 -7.09 -2.37 10.59
N SER A 138 -8.10 -3.13 10.20
CA SER A 138 -8.31 -4.50 10.70
C SER A 138 -7.14 -5.41 10.36
N LEU A 139 -6.61 -5.30 9.16
CA LEU A 139 -5.44 -6.07 8.72
C LEU A 139 -4.19 -5.70 9.52
N ALA A 140 -3.96 -4.42 9.75
CA ALA A 140 -2.81 -3.94 10.51
C ALA A 140 -2.89 -4.39 11.98
N LEU A 141 -4.05 -4.28 12.60
CA LEU A 141 -4.26 -4.73 13.98
C LEU A 141 -4.11 -6.24 14.11
N GLU A 142 -4.60 -7.01 13.16
CA GLU A 142 -4.45 -8.46 13.16
C GLU A 142 -2.97 -8.87 13.02
N GLN A 143 -2.22 -8.23 12.11
CA GLN A 143 -0.78 -8.46 12.01
C GLN A 143 -0.08 -8.10 13.34
N ARG A 144 -0.43 -6.96 13.95
CA ARG A 144 0.15 -6.55 15.23
C ARG A 144 -0.12 -7.60 16.31
N ARG A 145 -1.34 -8.06 16.41
CA ARG A 145 -1.71 -9.10 17.37
C ARG A 145 -0.91 -10.39 17.16
N GLN A 146 -0.75 -10.83 15.93
CA GLN A 146 0.01 -12.05 15.62
C GLN A 146 1.48 -11.92 15.94
N LEU A 147 2.10 -10.77 15.61
CA LEU A 147 3.49 -10.51 15.91
C LEU A 147 3.75 -10.46 17.42
N ASP A 148 2.85 -9.87 18.18
CA ASP A 148 2.95 -9.81 19.64
C ASP A 148 2.85 -11.20 20.26
N LEU A 149 1.94 -12.05 19.76
CA LEU A 149 1.82 -13.44 20.23
C LEU A 149 3.08 -14.26 19.92
N ILE A 150 3.67 -14.08 18.76
CA ILE A 150 4.93 -14.75 18.39
C ILE A 150 6.06 -14.31 19.31
N LYS A 151 6.15 -13.01 19.60
CA LYS A 151 7.15 -12.46 20.52
C LYS A 151 7.01 -13.05 21.93
N GLU A 152 5.80 -13.06 22.47
CA GLU A 152 5.50 -13.65 23.77
C GLU A 152 5.84 -15.14 23.83
N ALA A 153 5.54 -15.88 22.77
CA ALA A 153 5.86 -17.30 22.69
C ALA A 153 7.38 -17.54 22.68
N ARG A 154 8.14 -16.69 21.99
CA ARG A 154 9.62 -16.76 21.99
C ARG A 154 10.20 -16.45 23.36
N GLU A 155 9.71 -15.42 24.02
CA GLU A 155 10.14 -15.05 25.37
C GLU A 155 9.88 -16.19 26.36
N ARG A 156 8.70 -16.82 26.31
CA ARG A 156 8.39 -18.00 27.13
C ARG A 156 9.30 -19.19 26.80
N GLY A 157 9.63 -19.40 25.54
CA GLY A 157 10.54 -20.47 25.09
C GLY A 157 11.96 -20.25 25.56
N GLU A 158 12.44 -19.02 25.59
CA GLU A 158 13.76 -18.66 26.13
C GLU A 158 13.83 -18.87 27.64
N GLU A 159 12.81 -18.46 28.37
CA GLU A 159 12.70 -18.73 29.80
C GLU A 159 12.72 -20.22 30.10
N GLY A 160 11.99 -21.01 29.31
CA GLY A 160 12.00 -22.47 29.44
C GLY A 160 13.34 -23.12 29.17
N ARG A 161 14.19 -22.52 28.34
CA ARG A 161 15.55 -23.02 28.02
C ARG A 161 16.59 -22.66 29.05
N ALA A 162 16.33 -21.68 29.88
CA ALA A 162 17.27 -21.27 30.96
C ALA A 162 17.31 -22.25 32.12
N TRP A 163 16.46 -23.25 32.14
CA TRP A 163 16.41 -24.34 33.10
C TRP A 163 17.14 -25.57 32.56
#